data_a597d075d0f9df89855c269c8dbf289e
#
_entry.id   a597d075d0f9df89855c269c8dbf289e
#
_cell.length_a   1.000
_cell.length_b   1.000
_cell.length_c   1.000
_cell.angle_alpha   90.00
_cell.angle_beta   90.00
_cell.angle_gamma   90.00
#
_symmetry.space_group_name_H-M   'P 1'
#
loop_
_entity.id
_entity.type
_entity.pdbx_description
1 polymer ?
#
loop_
_entity_poly.entity_id
_entity_poly.type
_entity_poly.pdbx_seq_one_letter_code
_entity_poly.pdbx_strand_id
1 'polypeptide(L)'
;REEAAHWSAALARAQELYDPQQADPAQRLESLGYRLELAPLSVPGATVYGRIDKEERVVYLDLEALDTLLERTQGWGEGELDLASASTLIWAHELYHALERRPRAYSELAAQLFALLSLGYDPQTLRLQLEAEG
;
A
#
# COMPACT_ATOMS: atom_id res chain seq x y z
N ARG A 1 -15.29 -19.34 3.11
CA ARG A 1 -16.00 -18.25 2.48
C ARG A 1 -15.08 -17.42 1.61
N GLU A 2 -15.63 -16.67 0.69
CA GLU A 2 -14.87 -15.93 -0.30
C GLU A 2 -13.83 -14.99 0.31
N GLU A 3 -14.19 -14.28 1.37
CA GLU A 3 -13.27 -13.34 2.03
C GLU A 3 -12.06 -14.04 2.63
N ALA A 4 -12.27 -15.19 3.27
CA ALA A 4 -11.16 -15.96 3.84
C ALA A 4 -10.27 -16.53 2.74
N ALA A 5 -10.87 -17.01 1.65
CA ALA A 5 -10.12 -17.52 0.51
C ALA A 5 -9.31 -16.40 -0.16
N HIS A 6 -9.91 -15.20 -0.31
CA HIS A 6 -9.23 -14.05 -0.87
C HIS A 6 -8.08 -13.58 0.02
N TRP A 7 -8.28 -13.60 1.34
CA TRP A 7 -7.23 -13.24 2.29
C TRP A 7 -6.00 -14.14 2.12
N SER A 8 -6.23 -15.47 2.13
CA SER A 8 -5.14 -16.43 2.01
C SER A 8 -4.40 -16.28 0.69
N ALA A 9 -5.14 -16.12 -0.41
CA ALA A 9 -4.55 -15.93 -1.74
C ALA A 9 -3.80 -14.61 -1.83
N ALA A 10 -4.38 -13.54 -1.28
CA ALA A 10 -3.76 -12.21 -1.29
C ALA A 10 -2.48 -12.21 -0.46
N LEU A 11 -2.52 -12.81 0.73
CA LEU A 11 -1.34 -12.89 1.60
C LEU A 11 -0.23 -13.69 0.94
N ALA A 12 -0.55 -14.84 0.35
CA ALA A 12 0.45 -15.66 -0.34
C ALA A 12 1.10 -14.88 -1.48
N ARG A 13 0.30 -14.14 -2.26
CA ARG A 13 0.83 -13.35 -3.37
C ARG A 13 1.68 -12.19 -2.88
N ALA A 14 1.25 -11.51 -1.82
CA ALA A 14 2.02 -10.41 -1.24
C ALA A 14 3.38 -10.92 -0.73
N GLN A 15 3.39 -12.05 -0.03
CA GLN A 15 4.62 -12.65 0.47
C GLN A 15 5.55 -13.11 -0.65
N GLU A 16 4.98 -13.62 -1.73
CA GLU A 16 5.75 -14.05 -2.90
C GLU A 16 6.51 -12.90 -3.55
N LEU A 17 5.87 -11.73 -3.65
CA LEU A 17 6.46 -10.55 -4.28
C LEU A 17 7.30 -9.71 -3.32
N TYR A 18 7.10 -9.86 -2.02
CA TYR A 18 7.85 -9.12 -1.02
C TYR A 18 9.27 -9.69 -0.85
N ASP A 19 10.25 -8.79 -0.87
CA ASP A 19 11.64 -9.16 -0.63
C ASP A 19 12.17 -8.28 0.51
N PRO A 20 12.43 -8.87 1.70
CA PRO A 20 12.90 -8.09 2.85
C PRO A 20 14.31 -7.51 2.65
N GLN A 21 15.04 -7.98 1.67
CA GLN A 21 16.38 -7.47 1.35
C GLN A 21 16.37 -6.35 0.34
N GLN A 22 15.21 -6.04 -0.22
CA GLN A 22 15.08 -4.95 -1.17
C GLN A 22 15.18 -3.60 -0.49
N ALA A 23 15.63 -2.61 -1.25
CA ALA A 23 15.59 -1.22 -0.84
C ALA A 23 14.14 -0.79 -0.59
N ASP A 24 13.97 0.41 -0.05
CA ASP A 24 12.62 0.91 0.20
C ASP A 24 11.78 0.91 -1.09
N PRO A 25 10.44 0.91 -0.98
CA PRO A 25 9.56 0.80 -2.15
C PRO A 25 9.77 1.89 -3.19
N ALA A 26 10.07 3.11 -2.77
CA ALA A 26 10.31 4.21 -3.70
C ALA A 26 11.55 3.93 -4.57
N GLN A 27 12.64 3.49 -3.95
CA GLN A 27 13.86 3.14 -4.68
C GLN A 27 13.63 1.99 -5.64
N ARG A 28 12.86 0.99 -5.22
CA ARG A 28 12.57 -0.15 -6.07
C ARG A 28 11.73 0.26 -7.28
N LEU A 29 10.75 1.15 -7.09
CA LEU A 29 9.97 1.70 -8.20
C LEU A 29 10.88 2.43 -9.19
N GLU A 30 11.80 3.24 -8.70
CA GLU A 30 12.76 3.95 -9.57
C GLU A 30 13.64 2.96 -10.34
N SER A 31 14.07 1.89 -9.69
CA SER A 31 14.90 0.86 -10.35
C SER A 31 14.12 0.12 -11.44
N LEU A 32 12.79 0.08 -11.36
CA LEU A 32 11.93 -0.50 -12.38
C LEU A 32 11.60 0.48 -13.51
N GLY A 33 12.13 1.70 -13.44
CA GLY A 33 11.96 2.70 -14.47
C GLY A 33 10.79 3.65 -14.25
N TYR A 34 10.18 3.65 -13.05
CA TYR A 34 9.10 4.55 -12.73
C TYR A 34 9.60 5.87 -12.19
N ARG A 35 8.90 6.95 -12.53
CA ARG A 35 9.10 8.25 -11.90
C ARG A 35 8.14 8.38 -10.74
N LEU A 36 8.56 9.08 -9.70
CA LEU A 36 7.73 9.34 -8.52
C LEU A 36 7.38 10.82 -8.54
N GLU A 37 6.09 11.13 -8.54
CA GLU A 37 5.62 12.52 -8.60
C GLU A 37 4.57 12.80 -7.53
N LEU A 38 4.57 14.03 -7.04
CA LEU A 38 3.54 14.51 -6.12
C LEU A 38 2.50 15.26 -6.95
N ALA A 39 1.24 14.91 -6.77
CA ALA A 39 0.16 15.52 -7.54
C ALA A 39 -1.15 15.45 -6.78
N PRO A 40 -2.06 16.42 -6.98
CA PRO A 40 -3.40 16.32 -6.43
C PRO A 40 -4.18 15.26 -7.22
N LEU A 41 -4.64 14.23 -6.53
CA LEU A 41 -5.37 13.10 -7.13
C LEU A 41 -6.82 13.04 -6.70
N SER A 42 -7.12 13.58 -5.52
CA SER A 42 -8.47 13.50 -4.95
C SER A 42 -9.44 14.38 -5.74
N VAL A 43 -10.66 13.87 -5.91
CA VAL A 43 -11.75 14.59 -6.59
C VAL A 43 -12.93 14.70 -5.63
N PRO A 44 -13.89 15.59 -5.90
CA PRO A 44 -15.08 15.69 -5.04
C PRO A 44 -15.74 14.31 -4.87
N GLY A 45 -15.92 13.90 -3.62
CA GLY A 45 -16.54 12.61 -3.28
C GLY A 45 -15.61 11.41 -3.27
N ALA A 46 -14.33 11.57 -3.64
CA ALA A 46 -13.39 10.44 -3.64
C ALA A 46 -11.98 10.90 -3.28
N THR A 47 -11.45 10.36 -2.19
CA THR A 47 -10.08 10.62 -1.77
C THR A 47 -9.15 9.56 -2.37
N VAL A 48 -8.10 10.00 -3.05
CA VAL A 48 -7.12 9.12 -3.69
C VAL A 48 -5.74 9.48 -3.15
N TYR A 49 -5.05 8.51 -2.55
CA TYR A 49 -3.73 8.74 -1.95
C TYR A 49 -2.59 8.48 -2.92
N GLY A 50 -2.76 7.53 -3.82
CA GLY A 50 -1.74 7.18 -4.79
C GLY A 50 -2.35 6.61 -6.06
N ARG A 51 -1.58 6.66 -7.14
CA ARG A 51 -1.99 6.13 -8.42
C ARG A 51 -0.77 5.71 -9.22
N ILE A 52 -0.89 4.63 -9.98
CA ILE A 52 0.16 4.20 -10.89
C ILE A 52 -0.34 4.27 -12.33
N ASP A 53 0.53 4.79 -13.20
CA ASP A 53 0.33 4.77 -14.64
C ASP A 53 1.44 3.91 -15.25
N LYS A 54 1.08 2.70 -15.63
CA LYS A 54 2.05 1.73 -16.15
C LYS A 54 2.56 2.06 -17.55
N GLU A 55 1.76 2.75 -18.34
CA GLU A 55 2.15 3.14 -19.69
C GLU A 55 3.21 4.25 -19.66
N GLU A 56 2.95 5.28 -18.87
CA GLU A 56 3.89 6.40 -18.70
C GLU A 56 4.99 6.11 -17.71
N ARG A 57 4.86 5.05 -16.94
CA ARG A 57 5.78 4.65 -15.86
C ARG A 57 5.95 5.76 -14.84
N VAL A 58 4.82 6.19 -14.29
CA VAL A 58 4.78 7.21 -13.25
C VAL A 58 3.93 6.70 -12.09
N VAL A 59 4.39 6.95 -10.87
CA VAL A 59 3.60 6.71 -9.67
C VAL A 59 3.38 8.07 -9.02
N TYR A 60 2.11 8.37 -8.74
CA TYR A 60 1.71 9.63 -8.14
C TYR A 60 1.34 9.44 -6.69
N LEU A 61 1.65 10.43 -5.87
CA LEU A 61 1.27 10.47 -4.46
C LEU A 61 0.59 11.81 -4.20
N ASP A 62 -0.60 11.77 -3.59
CA ASP A 62 -1.28 12.97 -3.14
C ASP A 62 -0.88 13.22 -1.68
N LEU A 63 0.15 14.02 -1.49
CA LEU A 63 0.72 14.30 -0.18
C LEU A 63 -0.26 15.04 0.73
N GLU A 64 -1.06 15.95 0.16
CA GLU A 64 -2.05 16.71 0.92
C GLU A 64 -3.15 15.79 1.47
N ALA A 65 -3.66 14.87 0.64
CA ALA A 65 -4.65 13.89 1.07
C ALA A 65 -4.11 13.02 2.19
N LEU A 66 -2.85 12.59 2.07
CA LEU A 66 -2.19 11.76 3.06
C LEU A 66 -1.99 12.50 4.37
N ASP A 67 -1.56 13.76 4.30
CA ASP A 67 -1.38 14.61 5.47
C ASP A 67 -2.71 14.81 6.22
N THR A 68 -3.80 15.04 5.48
CA THR A 68 -5.14 15.16 6.05
C THR A 68 -5.56 13.87 6.75
N LEU A 69 -5.26 12.72 6.15
CA LEU A 69 -5.55 11.43 6.77
C LEU A 69 -4.82 11.29 8.11
N LEU A 70 -3.55 11.66 8.15
CA LEU A 70 -2.74 11.57 9.37
C LEU A 70 -3.28 12.48 10.47
N GLU A 71 -3.75 13.67 10.14
CA GLU A 71 -4.37 14.57 11.11
C GLU A 71 -5.62 13.93 11.74
N ARG A 72 -6.41 13.22 10.93
CA ARG A 72 -7.62 12.56 11.41
C ARG A 72 -7.33 11.34 12.28
N THR A 73 -6.18 10.72 12.10
CA THR A 73 -5.84 9.49 12.81
C THR A 73 -4.94 9.75 14.01
N GLN A 74 -4.57 11.00 14.29
CA GLN A 74 -3.78 11.34 15.46
C GLN A 74 -4.49 10.89 16.74
N GLY A 75 -3.74 10.27 17.62
CA GLY A 75 -4.26 9.78 18.87
C GLY A 75 -4.89 8.40 18.80
N TRP A 76 -4.83 7.73 17.67
CA TRP A 76 -5.34 6.38 17.53
C TRP A 76 -4.25 5.38 17.94
N GLY A 77 -4.12 5.13 19.25
CA GLY A 77 -3.27 4.07 19.75
C GLY A 77 -1.78 4.35 19.68
N GLU A 78 -1.02 3.35 20.06
CA GLU A 78 0.43 3.40 20.05
C GLU A 78 0.98 3.28 18.64
N GLY A 79 2.04 4.01 18.34
CA GLY A 79 2.70 3.93 17.06
C GLY A 79 2.02 4.76 15.98
N GLU A 80 1.87 6.05 16.26
CA GLU A 80 1.37 6.97 15.25
C GLU A 80 2.21 6.88 13.97
N LEU A 81 1.50 6.73 12.84
CA LEU A 81 2.13 6.70 11.55
C LEU A 81 2.57 8.12 11.18
N ASP A 82 3.85 8.33 10.94
CA ASP A 82 4.32 9.63 10.45
C ASP A 82 4.15 9.73 8.94
N LEU A 83 4.35 10.94 8.40
CA LEU A 83 4.16 11.18 6.97
C LEU A 83 5.11 10.35 6.12
N ALA A 84 6.34 10.14 6.58
CA ALA A 84 7.32 9.34 5.86
C ALA A 84 6.87 7.88 5.76
N SER A 85 6.41 7.31 6.87
CA SER A 85 5.93 5.91 6.88
C SER A 85 4.66 5.76 6.07
N ALA A 86 3.74 6.72 6.16
CA ALA A 86 2.52 6.71 5.36
C ALA A 86 2.82 6.80 3.86
N SER A 87 3.77 7.65 3.48
CA SER A 87 4.21 7.75 2.09
C SER A 87 4.82 6.44 1.60
N THR A 88 5.64 5.80 2.45
CA THR A 88 6.23 4.50 2.15
C THR A 88 5.14 3.45 1.93
N LEU A 89 4.09 3.48 2.75
CA LEU A 89 2.95 2.57 2.61
C LEU A 89 2.30 2.72 1.22
N ILE A 90 2.09 3.95 0.77
CA ILE A 90 1.47 4.21 -0.53
C ILE A 90 2.41 3.80 -1.67
N TRP A 91 3.70 4.15 -1.57
CA TRP A 91 4.69 3.71 -2.57
C TRP A 91 4.74 2.18 -2.67
N ALA A 92 4.68 1.48 -1.53
CA ALA A 92 4.67 0.02 -1.49
C ALA A 92 3.41 -0.56 -2.12
N HIS A 93 2.25 0.05 -1.84
CA HIS A 93 0.98 -0.36 -2.44
C HIS A 93 1.05 -0.28 -3.98
N GLU A 94 1.57 0.83 -4.49
CA GLU A 94 1.72 1.02 -5.93
C GLU A 94 2.82 0.13 -6.52
N LEU A 95 3.89 -0.13 -5.74
CA LEU A 95 4.93 -1.08 -6.15
C LEU A 95 4.34 -2.47 -6.39
N TYR A 96 3.43 -2.93 -5.53
CA TYR A 96 2.77 -4.21 -5.75
C TYR A 96 2.11 -4.24 -7.13
N HIS A 97 1.36 -3.18 -7.48
CA HIS A 97 0.71 -3.11 -8.79
C HIS A 97 1.72 -3.09 -9.93
N ALA A 98 2.88 -2.47 -9.73
CA ALA A 98 3.96 -2.48 -10.73
C ALA A 98 4.55 -3.88 -10.93
N LEU A 99 4.64 -4.67 -9.87
CA LEU A 99 5.19 -6.03 -9.91
C LEU A 99 4.19 -7.06 -10.41
N GLU A 100 2.91 -6.78 -10.27
CA GLU A 100 1.85 -7.71 -10.65
C GLU A 100 1.69 -7.77 -12.16
N ARG A 101 1.77 -8.96 -12.74
CA ARG A 101 1.64 -9.14 -14.18
C ARG A 101 0.19 -9.20 -14.63
N ARG A 102 -0.68 -9.84 -13.81
CA ARG A 102 -2.10 -9.98 -14.12
C ARG A 102 -2.93 -9.61 -12.90
N PRO A 103 -3.83 -8.62 -13.04
CA PRO A 103 -4.73 -8.29 -11.94
C PRO A 103 -5.62 -9.48 -11.56
N ARG A 104 -5.88 -9.60 -10.26
CA ARG A 104 -6.75 -10.64 -9.69
C ARG A 104 -7.84 -9.96 -8.88
N ALA A 105 -8.89 -10.71 -8.56
CA ALA A 105 -9.98 -10.20 -7.73
C ALA A 105 -9.49 -9.70 -6.36
N TYR A 106 -8.38 -10.26 -5.85
CA TYR A 106 -7.81 -9.90 -4.56
C TYR A 106 -6.61 -8.93 -4.67
N SER A 107 -6.36 -8.33 -5.84
CA SER A 107 -5.17 -7.50 -6.05
C SER A 107 -5.06 -6.31 -5.09
N GLU A 108 -6.15 -5.62 -4.82
CA GLU A 108 -6.12 -4.50 -3.88
C GLU A 108 -5.78 -4.94 -2.46
N LEU A 109 -6.35 -6.06 -2.02
CA LEU A 109 -6.03 -6.62 -0.72
C LEU A 109 -4.57 -7.06 -0.66
N ALA A 110 -4.09 -7.72 -1.71
CA ALA A 110 -2.68 -8.14 -1.79
C ALA A 110 -1.74 -6.93 -1.75
N ALA A 111 -2.09 -5.84 -2.43
CA ALA A 111 -1.30 -4.62 -2.42
C ALA A 111 -1.22 -4.01 -1.02
N GLN A 112 -2.34 -4.02 -0.28
CA GLN A 112 -2.35 -3.54 1.10
C GLN A 112 -1.50 -4.40 2.02
N LEU A 113 -1.58 -5.72 1.89
CA LEU A 113 -0.77 -6.65 2.68
C LEU A 113 0.72 -6.51 2.35
N PHE A 114 1.04 -6.36 1.07
CA PHE A 114 2.41 -6.12 0.62
C PHE A 114 2.96 -4.82 1.24
N ALA A 115 2.15 -3.77 1.27
CA ALA A 115 2.54 -2.50 1.86
C ALA A 115 2.80 -2.64 3.36
N LEU A 116 1.96 -3.39 4.08
CA LEU A 116 2.14 -3.64 5.51
C LEU A 116 3.41 -4.45 5.78
N LEU A 117 3.69 -5.46 4.96
CA LEU A 117 4.94 -6.21 5.05
C LEU A 117 6.15 -5.29 4.87
N SER A 118 6.07 -4.35 3.95
CA SER A 118 7.14 -3.40 3.69
C SER A 118 7.44 -2.48 4.88
N LEU A 119 6.47 -2.26 5.74
CA LEU A 119 6.64 -1.49 6.97
C LEU A 119 7.00 -2.37 8.18
N GLY A 120 7.10 -3.67 7.99
CA GLY A 120 7.44 -4.60 9.06
C GLY A 120 6.28 -5.10 9.89
N TYR A 121 5.05 -4.83 9.47
CA TYR A 121 3.87 -5.36 10.16
C TYR A 121 3.66 -6.83 9.86
N ASP A 122 3.07 -7.54 10.82
CA ASP A 122 2.65 -8.92 10.64
C ASP A 122 1.18 -8.96 10.20
N PRO A 123 0.89 -9.35 8.94
CA PRO A 123 -0.49 -9.40 8.45
C PRO A 123 -1.39 -10.33 9.24
N GLN A 124 -0.84 -11.43 9.78
CA GLN A 124 -1.63 -12.37 10.57
C GLN A 124 -2.15 -11.73 11.85
N THR A 125 -1.30 -10.95 12.53
CA THR A 125 -1.70 -10.22 13.73
C THR A 125 -2.78 -9.20 13.41
N LEU A 126 -2.65 -8.49 12.30
CA LEU A 126 -3.64 -7.51 11.87
C LEU A 126 -4.98 -8.16 11.56
N ARG A 127 -4.97 -9.33 10.93
CA ARG A 127 -6.20 -10.08 10.66
C ARG A 127 -6.92 -10.45 11.95
N LEU A 128 -6.17 -10.94 12.94
CA LEU A 128 -6.74 -11.31 14.23
C LEU A 128 -7.36 -10.10 14.93
N GLN A 129 -6.71 -8.95 14.86
CA GLN A 129 -7.24 -7.72 15.44
C GLN A 129 -8.53 -7.28 14.75
N LEU A 130 -8.59 -7.35 13.42
CA LEU A 130 -9.79 -7.00 12.67
C LEU A 130 -10.95 -7.94 12.98
N GLU A 131 -10.68 -9.23 13.10
CA GLU A 131 -11.69 -10.21 13.46
C GLU A 131 -12.21 -9.98 14.89
N ALA A 132 -11.35 -9.58 15.81
CA ALA A 132 -11.73 -9.27 17.17
C ALA A 132 -12.62 -8.02 17.26
N GLU A 133 -12.37 -7.03 16.42
CA GLU A 133 -13.16 -5.80 16.38
C GLU A 133 -14.48 -5.96 15.62
N GLY A 134 -14.50 -6.88 14.70
CA GLY A 134 -15.69 -7.17 13.89
C GLY A 134 -16.64 -8.11 14.58
#